data_11298fb70396467e12ed4c09f14b198c
#
_entry.id   11298fb70396467e12ed4c09f14b198c
#
_cell.length_a   1.000
_cell.length_b   1.000
_cell.length_c   1.000
_cell.angle_alpha   90.00
_cell.angle_beta   90.00
_cell.angle_gamma   90.00
#
_symmetry.space_group_name_H-M   'P 1'
#
loop_
_entity.id
_entity.type
_entity.pdbx_description
1 polymer ?
#
loop_
_entity_poly.entity_id
_entity_poly.type
_entity_poly.pdbx_seq_one_letter_code
_entity_poly.pdbx_strand_id
1 'polypeptide(L)'
;MSNVLLVAEAFGGQLRKATFHAVTAAKQAQQQVGGELHVLVLGKGVGALAKQMTAFGANQVWVADHASLEHTLAGPYAQVIAAAAKQVNAEIVVGAATAAGKDLFPRVAARLGGAAMASDIMKIESKTTFKRAMWAGNIIATVELSTPVKVITVRPTEFESAKPGAEAGEPKPFAADLADPKVSFVDFKEVKSARPALGEARIVVSGGRGTKGDFKPIEALADALGAAVGASRAAADAGWVPNDYQVGQTGTIVAPELYIAAGISGAIQHLAGMKGSKTIVAINKDADAPIFQIADYGLVADLFEAVPALIAELG
;
A
#
# COMPACT_ATOMS: atom_id res chain seq x y z
N MET A 1 -26.96 9.08 -12.02
CA MET A 1 -25.96 9.77 -11.18
C MET A 1 -24.69 8.96 -11.28
N SER A 2 -23.55 9.62 -11.31
CA SER A 2 -22.25 8.94 -11.37
C SER A 2 -21.77 8.63 -9.94
N ASN A 3 -21.31 7.42 -9.69
CA ASN A 3 -20.94 6.95 -8.35
C ASN A 3 -19.45 6.60 -8.28
N VAL A 4 -18.97 6.35 -7.08
CA VAL A 4 -17.61 5.87 -6.80
C VAL A 4 -17.72 4.45 -6.25
N LEU A 5 -16.92 3.53 -6.78
CA LEU A 5 -16.76 2.17 -6.24
C LEU A 5 -15.38 2.03 -5.62
N LEU A 6 -15.32 1.85 -4.31
CA LEU A 6 -14.11 1.43 -3.60
C LEU A 6 -14.07 -0.10 -3.52
N VAL A 7 -12.95 -0.68 -3.84
CA VAL A 7 -12.67 -2.11 -3.64
C VAL A 7 -11.83 -2.27 -2.37
N ALA A 8 -12.39 -2.93 -1.37
CA ALA A 8 -11.68 -3.23 -0.13
C ALA A 8 -10.73 -4.42 -0.33
N GLU A 9 -9.49 -4.26 0.08
CA GLU A 9 -8.50 -5.33 0.06
C GLU A 9 -8.51 -6.07 1.40
N ALA A 10 -8.66 -7.39 1.34
CA ALA A 10 -8.62 -8.28 2.49
C ALA A 10 -7.60 -9.39 2.26
N PHE A 11 -6.94 -9.83 3.32
CA PHE A 11 -6.02 -10.95 3.32
C PHE A 11 -5.99 -11.63 4.69
N GLY A 12 -5.94 -12.96 4.72
CA GLY A 12 -5.90 -13.72 5.97
C GLY A 12 -7.12 -13.46 6.90
N GLY A 13 -8.30 -13.19 6.32
CA GLY A 13 -9.52 -12.91 7.10
C GLY A 13 -9.56 -11.52 7.73
N GLN A 14 -8.71 -10.59 7.31
CA GLN A 14 -8.65 -9.22 7.82
C GLN A 14 -8.58 -8.20 6.69
N LEU A 15 -9.15 -7.00 6.92
CA LEU A 15 -8.97 -5.87 6.02
C LEU A 15 -7.52 -5.37 6.11
N ARG A 16 -6.90 -5.15 4.95
CA ARG A 16 -5.55 -4.56 4.88
C ARG A 16 -5.61 -3.08 5.26
N LYS A 17 -4.60 -2.59 5.96
CA LYS A 17 -4.51 -1.17 6.33
C LYS A 17 -4.62 -0.24 5.11
N ALA A 18 -4.06 -0.66 3.97
CA ALA A 18 -4.16 0.06 2.71
C ALA A 18 -5.61 0.38 2.29
N THR A 19 -6.58 -0.47 2.66
CA THR A 19 -8.02 -0.23 2.44
C THR A 19 -8.48 1.06 3.11
N PHE A 20 -8.05 1.31 4.35
CA PHE A 20 -8.52 2.49 5.10
C PHE A 20 -7.98 3.80 4.50
N HIS A 21 -6.79 3.79 3.93
CA HIS A 21 -6.25 4.91 3.16
C HIS A 21 -7.03 5.11 1.85
N ALA A 22 -7.38 4.01 1.17
CA ALA A 22 -8.20 4.07 -0.03
C ALA A 22 -9.64 4.56 0.24
N VAL A 23 -10.19 4.34 1.44
CA VAL A 23 -11.48 4.93 1.87
C VAL A 23 -11.41 6.45 1.83
N THR A 24 -10.37 7.05 2.39
CA THR A 24 -10.19 8.50 2.39
C THR A 24 -10.12 9.05 0.97
N ALA A 25 -9.34 8.40 0.10
CA ALA A 25 -9.28 8.79 -1.31
C ALA A 25 -10.63 8.62 -2.02
N ALA A 26 -11.36 7.53 -1.75
CA ALA A 26 -12.67 7.30 -2.35
C ALA A 26 -13.72 8.35 -1.92
N LYS A 27 -13.67 8.81 -0.68
CA LYS A 27 -14.49 9.94 -0.21
C LYS A 27 -14.14 11.25 -0.91
N GLN A 28 -12.85 11.52 -1.12
CA GLN A 28 -12.42 12.68 -1.90
C GLN A 28 -12.90 12.59 -3.36
N ALA A 29 -12.80 11.40 -3.98
CA ALA A 29 -13.33 11.16 -5.31
C ALA A 29 -14.85 11.35 -5.35
N GLN A 30 -15.58 10.85 -4.35
CA GLN A 30 -17.03 11.03 -4.22
C GLN A 30 -17.42 12.51 -4.19
N GLN A 31 -16.70 13.33 -3.42
CA GLN A 31 -16.95 14.78 -3.37
C GLN A 31 -16.79 15.44 -4.75
N GLN A 32 -15.85 14.97 -5.56
CA GLN A 32 -15.64 15.50 -6.92
C GLN A 32 -16.70 15.02 -7.92
N VAL A 33 -17.20 13.81 -7.75
CA VAL A 33 -18.22 13.20 -8.63
C VAL A 33 -19.63 13.66 -8.26
N GLY A 34 -19.90 13.89 -6.97
CA GLY A 34 -21.20 14.32 -6.45
C GLY A 34 -22.25 13.22 -6.35
N GLY A 35 -21.84 11.94 -6.46
CA GLY A 35 -22.72 10.77 -6.34
C GLY A 35 -22.55 10.00 -5.04
N GLU A 36 -22.87 8.72 -5.06
CA GLU A 36 -22.77 7.81 -3.93
C GLU A 36 -21.39 7.12 -3.87
N LEU A 37 -20.95 6.82 -2.64
CA LEU A 37 -19.82 5.93 -2.39
C LEU A 37 -20.32 4.52 -2.11
N HIS A 38 -19.98 3.59 -3.00
CA HIS A 38 -20.17 2.17 -2.81
C HIS A 38 -18.86 1.49 -2.44
N VAL A 39 -18.91 0.53 -1.53
CA VAL A 39 -17.76 -0.32 -1.17
C VAL A 39 -18.07 -1.75 -1.58
N LEU A 40 -17.12 -2.41 -2.22
CA LEU A 40 -17.16 -3.82 -2.54
C LEU A 40 -16.15 -4.58 -1.69
N VAL A 41 -16.63 -5.56 -0.94
CA VAL A 41 -15.80 -6.56 -0.25
C VAL A 41 -16.02 -7.89 -0.95
N LEU A 42 -14.93 -8.55 -1.37
CA LEU A 42 -15.01 -9.79 -2.12
C LEU A 42 -14.02 -10.82 -1.58
N GLY A 43 -14.44 -12.10 -1.59
CA GLY A 43 -13.66 -13.20 -1.03
C GLY A 43 -14.56 -14.41 -0.72
N LYS A 44 -14.07 -15.26 0.18
CA LYS A 44 -14.85 -16.35 0.77
C LYS A 44 -14.95 -16.14 2.28
N GLY A 45 -16.18 -16.17 2.82
CA GLY A 45 -16.45 -15.96 4.23
C GLY A 45 -16.21 -14.51 4.69
N VAL A 46 -16.39 -13.51 3.80
CA VAL A 46 -16.03 -12.10 4.05
C VAL A 46 -17.19 -11.24 4.61
N GLY A 47 -18.30 -11.85 5.01
CA GLY A 47 -19.47 -11.13 5.52
C GLY A 47 -19.16 -10.22 6.72
N ALA A 48 -18.34 -10.68 7.67
CA ALA A 48 -17.92 -9.88 8.83
C ALA A 48 -17.06 -8.66 8.42
N LEU A 49 -16.20 -8.82 7.42
CA LEU A 49 -15.40 -7.72 6.89
C LEU A 49 -16.27 -6.69 6.16
N ALA A 50 -17.28 -7.15 5.43
CA ALA A 50 -18.24 -6.27 4.79
C ALA A 50 -19.06 -5.48 5.84
N LYS A 51 -19.45 -6.12 6.95
CA LYS A 51 -20.11 -5.43 8.08
C LYS A 51 -19.20 -4.37 8.68
N GLN A 52 -17.92 -4.67 8.92
CA GLN A 52 -16.94 -3.71 9.41
C GLN A 52 -16.82 -2.49 8.48
N MET A 53 -16.89 -2.68 7.15
CA MET A 53 -16.78 -1.56 6.19
C MET A 53 -17.98 -0.60 6.26
N THR A 54 -19.11 -0.97 6.84
CA THR A 54 -20.25 -0.06 7.01
C THR A 54 -19.96 1.10 7.97
N ALA A 55 -18.94 0.95 8.84
CA ALA A 55 -18.51 2.00 9.77
C ALA A 55 -17.73 3.13 9.07
N PHE A 56 -17.40 3.00 7.79
CA PHE A 56 -16.56 3.97 7.09
C PHE A 56 -17.33 4.97 6.22
N GLY A 57 -18.66 5.09 6.41
CA GLY A 57 -19.47 6.14 5.79
C GLY A 57 -19.73 5.92 4.30
N ALA A 58 -19.77 4.68 3.83
CA ALA A 58 -20.26 4.32 2.52
C ALA A 58 -21.78 4.43 2.45
N ASN A 59 -22.33 4.83 1.32
CA ASN A 59 -23.79 4.80 1.08
C ASN A 59 -24.29 3.37 0.99
N GLN A 60 -23.49 2.46 0.42
CA GLN A 60 -23.81 1.04 0.38
C GLN A 60 -22.54 0.20 0.37
N VAL A 61 -22.51 -0.85 1.18
CA VAL A 61 -21.51 -1.92 1.14
C VAL A 61 -22.09 -3.14 0.42
N TRP A 62 -21.32 -3.65 -0.55
CA TRP A 62 -21.65 -4.86 -1.30
C TRP A 62 -20.71 -5.98 -0.86
N VAL A 63 -21.22 -7.19 -0.78
CA VAL A 63 -20.43 -8.37 -0.43
C VAL A 63 -20.55 -9.43 -1.52
N ALA A 64 -19.43 -9.75 -2.16
CA ALA A 64 -19.31 -10.85 -3.11
C ALA A 64 -18.62 -12.02 -2.40
N ASP A 65 -19.40 -12.86 -1.76
CA ASP A 65 -18.93 -14.03 -1.02
C ASP A 65 -19.10 -15.28 -1.88
N HIS A 66 -17.99 -15.85 -2.35
CA HIS A 66 -18.02 -17.02 -3.22
C HIS A 66 -16.75 -17.87 -3.06
N ALA A 67 -16.90 -19.21 -3.17
CA ALA A 67 -15.77 -20.15 -3.02
C ALA A 67 -14.63 -19.88 -4.01
N SER A 68 -14.93 -19.51 -5.26
CA SER A 68 -13.90 -19.18 -6.28
C SER A 68 -13.14 -17.89 -5.98
N LEU A 69 -13.52 -17.13 -4.95
CA LEU A 69 -12.86 -15.93 -4.48
C LEU A 69 -12.05 -16.17 -3.20
N GLU A 70 -11.85 -17.43 -2.78
CA GLU A 70 -11.08 -17.77 -1.58
C GLU A 70 -9.65 -17.25 -1.67
N HIS A 71 -9.06 -17.35 -2.85
CA HIS A 71 -7.71 -16.83 -3.12
C HIS A 71 -7.81 -15.63 -4.07
N THR A 72 -6.98 -14.62 -3.84
CA THR A 72 -6.96 -13.40 -4.66
C THR A 72 -6.36 -13.68 -6.04
N LEU A 73 -7.13 -14.36 -6.90
CA LEU A 73 -6.76 -14.55 -8.30
C LEU A 73 -7.29 -13.36 -9.11
N ALA A 74 -6.38 -12.64 -9.77
CA ALA A 74 -6.72 -11.37 -10.43
C ALA A 74 -7.80 -11.50 -11.53
N GLY A 75 -7.91 -12.65 -12.21
CA GLY A 75 -8.92 -12.90 -13.24
C GLY A 75 -10.36 -12.87 -12.70
N PRO A 76 -10.74 -13.77 -11.78
CA PRO A 76 -12.07 -13.79 -11.14
C PRO A 76 -12.37 -12.48 -10.40
N TYR A 77 -11.42 -11.95 -9.64
CA TYR A 77 -11.59 -10.68 -8.92
C TYR A 77 -11.91 -9.52 -9.88
N ALA A 78 -11.15 -9.38 -10.97
CA ALA A 78 -11.40 -8.34 -11.96
C ALA A 78 -12.79 -8.46 -12.63
N GLN A 79 -13.29 -9.68 -12.82
CA GLN A 79 -14.62 -9.93 -13.36
C GLN A 79 -15.71 -9.41 -12.43
N VAL A 80 -15.61 -9.75 -11.13
CA VAL A 80 -16.57 -9.29 -10.11
C VAL A 80 -16.54 -7.77 -9.98
N ILE A 81 -15.36 -7.18 -9.88
CA ILE A 81 -15.20 -5.72 -9.73
C ILE A 81 -15.78 -4.98 -10.94
N ALA A 82 -15.50 -5.45 -12.15
CA ALA A 82 -16.04 -4.83 -13.36
C ALA A 82 -17.55 -4.93 -13.45
N ALA A 83 -18.14 -6.06 -13.01
CA ALA A 83 -19.57 -6.23 -12.94
C ALA A 83 -20.20 -5.30 -11.88
N ALA A 84 -19.60 -5.22 -10.69
CA ALA A 84 -20.05 -4.31 -9.64
C ALA A 84 -19.98 -2.84 -10.08
N ALA A 85 -18.88 -2.43 -10.72
CA ALA A 85 -18.71 -1.07 -11.23
C ALA A 85 -19.83 -0.69 -12.22
N LYS A 86 -20.21 -1.62 -13.10
CA LYS A 86 -21.33 -1.42 -14.03
C LYS A 86 -22.67 -1.32 -13.30
N GLN A 87 -22.93 -2.22 -12.33
CA GLN A 87 -24.19 -2.25 -11.58
C GLN A 87 -24.43 -0.96 -10.80
N VAL A 88 -23.36 -0.40 -10.17
CA VAL A 88 -23.47 0.84 -9.39
C VAL A 88 -23.27 2.10 -10.25
N ASN A 89 -23.12 2.00 -11.56
CA ASN A 89 -22.82 3.11 -12.46
C ASN A 89 -21.60 3.92 -11.98
N ALA A 90 -20.51 3.22 -11.65
CA ALA A 90 -19.31 3.85 -11.16
C ALA A 90 -18.63 4.71 -12.24
N GLU A 91 -18.41 6.00 -11.96
CA GLU A 91 -17.56 6.87 -12.77
C GLU A 91 -16.09 6.69 -12.40
N ILE A 92 -15.81 6.40 -11.11
CA ILE A 92 -14.46 6.14 -10.61
C ILE A 92 -14.46 4.83 -9.83
N VAL A 93 -13.53 3.93 -10.19
CA VAL A 93 -13.21 2.72 -9.42
C VAL A 93 -11.91 2.95 -8.68
N VAL A 94 -11.91 2.76 -7.36
CA VAL A 94 -10.79 3.07 -6.47
C VAL A 94 -10.28 1.80 -5.81
N GLY A 95 -8.98 1.63 -5.74
CA GLY A 95 -8.31 0.62 -4.92
C GLY A 95 -6.97 1.08 -4.40
N ALA A 96 -6.33 0.31 -3.53
CA ALA A 96 -5.01 0.61 -3.03
C ALA A 96 -3.92 0.18 -4.03
N ALA A 97 -2.82 0.94 -4.11
CA ALA A 97 -1.67 0.64 -4.97
C ALA A 97 -0.70 -0.38 -4.33
N THR A 98 -1.25 -1.44 -3.75
CA THR A 98 -0.50 -2.61 -3.27
C THR A 98 -0.01 -3.48 -4.43
N ALA A 99 0.82 -4.48 -4.17
CA ALA A 99 1.23 -5.45 -5.19
C ALA A 99 0.01 -6.13 -5.82
N ALA A 100 -0.97 -6.56 -5.00
CA ALA A 100 -2.22 -7.13 -5.46
C ALA A 100 -3.04 -6.13 -6.28
N GLY A 101 -3.16 -4.88 -5.81
CA GLY A 101 -3.88 -3.84 -6.54
C GLY A 101 -3.25 -3.51 -7.90
N LYS A 102 -1.92 -3.46 -7.96
CA LYS A 102 -1.17 -3.21 -9.21
C LYS A 102 -1.35 -4.31 -10.26
N ASP A 103 -1.56 -5.56 -9.85
CA ASP A 103 -1.91 -6.66 -10.77
C ASP A 103 -3.40 -6.64 -11.15
N LEU A 104 -4.28 -6.33 -10.20
CA LEU A 104 -5.73 -6.46 -10.34
C LEU A 104 -6.37 -5.33 -11.17
N PHE A 105 -6.09 -4.07 -10.81
CA PHE A 105 -6.84 -2.94 -11.38
C PHE A 105 -6.60 -2.67 -12.88
N PRO A 106 -5.44 -2.95 -13.49
CA PRO A 106 -5.30 -2.90 -14.95
C PRO A 106 -6.24 -3.87 -15.67
N ARG A 107 -6.48 -5.06 -15.09
CA ARG A 107 -7.42 -6.05 -15.62
C ARG A 107 -8.87 -5.58 -15.48
N VAL A 108 -9.19 -4.88 -14.39
CA VAL A 108 -10.50 -4.22 -14.21
C VAL A 108 -10.72 -3.17 -15.28
N ALA A 109 -9.73 -2.30 -15.51
CA ALA A 109 -9.80 -1.25 -16.53
C ALA A 109 -10.05 -1.83 -17.94
N ALA A 110 -9.34 -2.90 -18.30
CA ALA A 110 -9.54 -3.59 -19.58
C ALA A 110 -10.96 -4.19 -19.71
N ARG A 111 -11.48 -4.80 -18.62
CA ARG A 111 -12.85 -5.38 -18.59
C ARG A 111 -13.97 -4.35 -18.60
N LEU A 112 -13.67 -3.11 -18.27
CA LEU A 112 -14.58 -1.96 -18.37
C LEU A 112 -14.59 -1.31 -19.75
N GLY A 113 -14.06 -1.99 -20.79
CA GLY A 113 -14.04 -1.50 -22.15
C GLY A 113 -12.88 -0.55 -22.44
N GLY A 114 -11.76 -0.72 -21.74
CA GLY A 114 -10.59 0.13 -21.90
C GLY A 114 -10.71 1.45 -21.12
N ALA A 115 -11.26 1.39 -19.92
CA ALA A 115 -11.28 2.53 -19.01
C ALA A 115 -9.86 3.05 -18.77
N ALA A 116 -9.67 4.37 -18.80
CA ALA A 116 -8.39 4.97 -18.51
C ALA A 116 -8.00 4.73 -17.04
N MET A 117 -6.71 4.47 -16.79
CA MET A 117 -6.21 4.17 -15.48
C MET A 117 -5.05 5.07 -15.06
N ALA A 118 -5.11 5.61 -13.85
CA ALA A 118 -3.97 6.23 -13.17
C ALA A 118 -3.57 5.37 -11.95
N SER A 119 -2.37 4.80 -12.00
CA SER A 119 -1.85 3.98 -10.90
C SER A 119 -1.03 4.81 -9.93
N ASP A 120 -1.09 4.42 -8.64
CA ASP A 120 -0.26 4.95 -7.57
C ASP A 120 -0.38 6.48 -7.43
N ILE A 121 -1.64 6.98 -7.48
CA ILE A 121 -1.91 8.42 -7.36
C ILE A 121 -1.64 8.91 -5.95
N MET A 122 -1.19 10.16 -5.86
CA MET A 122 -0.85 10.86 -4.63
C MET A 122 -1.90 11.89 -4.24
N LYS A 123 -2.69 12.37 -5.22
CA LYS A 123 -3.71 13.40 -5.00
C LYS A 123 -4.80 13.32 -6.05
N ILE A 124 -6.03 13.61 -5.62
CA ILE A 124 -7.19 13.81 -6.48
C ILE A 124 -7.43 15.31 -6.56
N GLU A 125 -7.32 15.90 -7.75
CA GLU A 125 -7.55 17.33 -7.96
C GLU A 125 -8.95 17.61 -8.49
N SER A 126 -9.47 16.71 -9.33
CA SER A 126 -10.84 16.73 -9.81
C SER A 126 -11.31 15.32 -10.13
N LYS A 127 -12.53 15.18 -10.63
CA LYS A 127 -13.06 13.87 -11.07
C LYS A 127 -12.31 13.27 -12.26
N THR A 128 -11.48 14.03 -12.96
CA THR A 128 -10.69 13.58 -14.11
C THR A 128 -9.19 13.76 -13.94
N THR A 129 -8.75 14.56 -12.96
CA THR A 129 -7.36 15.00 -12.83
C THR A 129 -6.72 14.50 -11.54
N PHE A 130 -5.57 13.87 -11.67
CA PHE A 130 -4.86 13.19 -10.59
C PHE A 130 -3.37 13.52 -10.63
N LYS A 131 -2.72 13.56 -9.44
CA LYS A 131 -1.26 13.65 -9.36
C LYS A 131 -0.67 12.28 -9.06
N ARG A 132 0.42 11.97 -9.73
CA ARG A 132 1.19 10.75 -9.50
C ARG A 132 2.68 10.98 -9.64
N ALA A 133 3.47 10.20 -8.91
CA ALA A 133 4.91 10.20 -9.06
C ALA A 133 5.34 9.42 -10.31
N MET A 134 6.32 9.95 -11.01
CA MET A 134 7.02 9.33 -12.14
C MET A 134 8.53 9.42 -11.93
N TRP A 135 9.31 8.62 -12.67
CA TRP A 135 10.78 8.63 -12.60
C TRP A 135 11.30 8.54 -11.15
N ALA A 136 10.88 7.47 -10.45
CA ALA A 136 11.25 7.24 -9.05
C ALA A 136 10.86 8.38 -8.09
N GLY A 137 9.79 9.12 -8.42
CA GLY A 137 9.32 10.23 -7.59
C GLY A 137 10.03 11.56 -7.82
N ASN A 138 10.92 11.65 -8.82
CA ASN A 138 11.57 12.92 -9.18
C ASN A 138 10.63 13.88 -9.92
N ILE A 139 9.59 13.35 -10.55
CA ILE A 139 8.60 14.12 -11.27
C ILE A 139 7.23 13.83 -10.68
N ILE A 140 6.50 14.87 -10.32
CA ILE A 140 5.07 14.76 -9.97
C ILE A 140 4.28 15.20 -11.19
N ALA A 141 3.72 14.22 -11.91
CA ALA A 141 2.89 14.48 -13.08
C ALA A 141 1.44 14.73 -12.68
N THR A 142 0.82 15.72 -13.29
CA THR A 142 -0.64 15.87 -13.32
C THR A 142 -1.15 15.16 -14.55
N VAL A 143 -2.02 14.18 -14.37
CA VAL A 143 -2.59 13.36 -15.45
C VAL A 143 -4.10 13.55 -15.50
N GLU A 144 -4.64 13.64 -16.71
CA GLU A 144 -6.07 13.69 -16.96
C GLU A 144 -6.56 12.38 -17.59
N LEU A 145 -7.64 11.81 -17.05
CA LEU A 145 -8.30 10.62 -17.56
C LEU A 145 -9.62 11.04 -18.25
N SER A 146 -9.68 10.91 -19.57
CA SER A 146 -10.79 11.39 -20.39
C SER A 146 -11.91 10.38 -20.64
N THR A 147 -11.75 9.11 -20.22
CA THR A 147 -12.78 8.08 -20.39
C THR A 147 -13.96 8.26 -19.44
N PRO A 148 -15.18 7.83 -19.80
CA PRO A 148 -16.35 7.91 -18.91
C PRO A 148 -16.11 7.23 -17.57
N VAL A 149 -15.56 6.02 -17.57
CA VAL A 149 -15.15 5.30 -16.35
C VAL A 149 -13.64 5.43 -16.20
N LYS A 150 -13.18 5.73 -15.00
CA LYS A 150 -11.77 5.84 -14.63
C LYS A 150 -11.45 4.81 -13.56
N VAL A 151 -10.27 4.24 -13.64
CA VAL A 151 -9.75 3.32 -12.61
C VAL A 151 -8.53 3.97 -11.98
N ILE A 152 -8.52 4.07 -10.67
CA ILE A 152 -7.38 4.63 -9.93
C ILE A 152 -6.91 3.68 -8.84
N THR A 153 -5.61 3.56 -8.69
CA THR A 153 -5.03 3.00 -7.47
C THR A 153 -4.32 4.10 -6.70
N VAL A 154 -4.53 4.14 -5.40
CA VAL A 154 -4.04 5.22 -4.54
C VAL A 154 -2.82 4.78 -3.74
N ARG A 155 -1.84 5.65 -3.61
CA ARG A 155 -0.68 5.42 -2.77
C ARG A 155 -1.09 5.55 -1.31
N PRO A 156 -1.07 4.48 -0.49
CA PRO A 156 -1.59 4.55 0.88
C PRO A 156 -0.92 5.63 1.73
N THR A 157 0.37 5.88 1.52
CA THR A 157 1.16 6.84 2.29
C THR A 157 0.80 8.32 2.06
N GLU A 158 0.03 8.61 1.01
CA GLU A 158 -0.36 9.99 0.64
C GLU A 158 -1.78 10.34 1.12
N PHE A 159 -2.51 9.39 1.67
CA PHE A 159 -3.85 9.60 2.17
C PHE A 159 -3.91 9.18 3.64
N GLU A 160 -4.57 9.97 4.47
CA GLU A 160 -4.76 9.58 5.87
C GLU A 160 -5.60 8.32 5.98
N SER A 161 -5.30 7.48 6.97
CA SER A 161 -6.11 6.31 7.27
C SER A 161 -7.47 6.73 7.81
N ALA A 162 -8.55 6.31 7.15
CA ALA A 162 -9.90 6.59 7.62
C ALA A 162 -10.13 5.95 9.00
N LYS A 163 -10.79 6.69 9.88
CA LYS A 163 -11.21 6.17 11.19
C LYS A 163 -12.65 5.64 11.06
N PRO A 164 -12.95 4.53 11.72
CA PRO A 164 -14.32 4.04 11.78
C PRO A 164 -15.21 5.00 12.57
N GLY A 165 -16.42 5.19 12.09
CA GLY A 165 -17.52 5.81 12.80
C GLY A 165 -18.48 4.74 13.36
N ALA A 166 -19.74 5.09 13.52
CA ALA A 166 -20.77 4.10 13.81
C ALA A 166 -21.06 3.22 12.58
N GLU A 167 -21.26 1.93 12.80
CA GLU A 167 -21.75 1.04 11.75
C GLU A 167 -23.13 1.50 11.28
N ALA A 168 -23.33 1.63 9.97
CA ALA A 168 -24.56 2.09 9.37
C ALA A 168 -25.03 1.16 8.24
N GLY A 169 -26.22 0.64 8.35
CA GLY A 169 -26.82 -0.24 7.35
C GLY A 169 -26.27 -1.67 7.38
N GLU A 170 -26.83 -2.48 6.48
CA GLU A 170 -26.42 -3.87 6.28
C GLU A 170 -25.75 -4.03 4.91
N PRO A 171 -24.67 -4.84 4.82
CA PRO A 171 -24.08 -5.18 3.53
C PRO A 171 -25.12 -5.89 2.65
N LYS A 172 -25.16 -5.53 1.38
CA LYS A 172 -26.02 -6.22 0.40
C LYS A 172 -25.21 -7.28 -0.35
N PRO A 173 -25.78 -8.48 -0.56
CA PRO A 173 -25.10 -9.47 -1.37
C PRO A 173 -24.96 -8.99 -2.81
N PHE A 174 -23.80 -9.25 -3.39
CA PHE A 174 -23.51 -9.06 -4.81
C PHE A 174 -23.36 -10.43 -5.46
N ALA A 175 -24.30 -10.80 -6.31
CA ALA A 175 -24.19 -12.03 -7.09
C ALA A 175 -23.29 -11.77 -8.30
N ALA A 176 -22.13 -12.43 -8.32
CA ALA A 176 -21.24 -12.40 -9.47
C ALA A 176 -21.40 -13.68 -10.29
N ASP A 177 -21.64 -13.53 -11.58
CA ASP A 177 -21.49 -14.62 -12.52
C ASP A 177 -19.98 -14.80 -12.78
N LEU A 178 -19.42 -15.88 -12.22
CA LEU A 178 -17.99 -16.18 -12.31
C LEU A 178 -17.77 -17.25 -13.37
N ALA A 179 -17.18 -16.87 -14.46
CA ALA A 179 -16.66 -17.84 -15.43
C ALA A 179 -15.56 -18.71 -14.77
N ASP A 180 -15.44 -19.95 -15.23
CA ASP A 180 -14.40 -20.88 -14.77
C ASP A 180 -13.01 -20.25 -14.98
N PRO A 181 -12.23 -20.05 -13.90
CA PRO A 181 -10.91 -19.42 -14.03
C PRO A 181 -9.96 -20.37 -14.76
N LYS A 182 -9.27 -19.84 -15.79
CA LYS A 182 -8.21 -20.59 -16.51
C LYS A 182 -6.92 -20.77 -15.68
N VAL A 183 -6.94 -20.33 -14.44
CA VAL A 183 -5.83 -20.42 -13.48
C VAL A 183 -6.34 -20.98 -12.17
N SER A 184 -5.54 -21.78 -11.49
CA SER A 184 -5.83 -22.32 -10.16
C SER A 184 -4.79 -21.86 -9.16
N PHE A 185 -5.22 -21.70 -7.91
CA PHE A 185 -4.31 -21.51 -6.80
C PHE A 185 -3.55 -22.81 -6.53
N VAL A 186 -2.25 -22.73 -6.38
CA VAL A 186 -1.40 -23.91 -6.07
C VAL A 186 -0.93 -23.85 -4.63
N ASP A 187 -0.26 -22.76 -4.26
CA ASP A 187 0.34 -22.60 -2.93
C ASP A 187 0.62 -21.13 -2.64
N PHE A 188 0.69 -20.78 -1.37
CA PHE A 188 1.14 -19.48 -0.88
C PHE A 188 2.11 -19.69 0.29
N LYS A 189 3.35 -19.26 0.11
CA LYS A 189 4.38 -19.32 1.15
C LYS A 189 4.52 -17.95 1.78
N GLU A 190 4.02 -17.81 2.99
CA GLU A 190 4.18 -16.60 3.79
C GLU A 190 5.47 -16.69 4.61
N VAL A 191 6.29 -15.67 4.53
CA VAL A 191 7.40 -15.48 5.46
C VAL A 191 6.81 -14.90 6.74
N LYS A 192 6.52 -15.77 7.71
CA LYS A 192 6.03 -15.35 9.02
C LYS A 192 7.15 -14.62 9.77
N SER A 193 6.93 -13.36 10.07
CA SER A 193 7.77 -12.55 10.94
C SER A 193 7.01 -12.19 12.21
N ALA A 194 7.68 -12.23 13.36
CA ALA A 194 7.13 -11.68 14.60
C ALA A 194 7.06 -10.14 14.58
N ARG A 195 7.80 -9.51 13.65
CA ARG A 195 7.83 -8.06 13.47
C ARG A 195 6.70 -7.59 12.57
N PRO A 196 6.26 -6.33 12.70
CA PRO A 196 5.25 -5.74 11.81
C PRO A 196 5.63 -5.86 10.33
N ALA A 197 4.65 -5.98 9.44
CA ALA A 197 4.89 -5.95 8.00
C ALA A 197 5.47 -4.60 7.60
N LEU A 198 6.48 -4.61 6.73
CA LEU A 198 7.26 -3.42 6.36
C LEU A 198 6.39 -2.24 5.88
N GLY A 199 5.40 -2.50 5.03
CA GLY A 199 4.50 -1.46 4.49
C GLY A 199 3.43 -0.95 5.47
N GLU A 200 3.32 -1.54 6.68
CA GLU A 200 2.30 -1.21 7.67
C GLU A 200 2.89 -0.76 9.03
N ALA A 201 4.22 -0.78 9.14
CA ALA A 201 4.93 -0.49 10.38
C ALA A 201 4.93 1.02 10.67
N ARG A 202 4.76 1.37 11.95
CA ARG A 202 4.91 2.76 12.44
C ARG A 202 6.37 3.18 12.50
N ILE A 203 7.27 2.24 12.77
CA ILE A 203 8.71 2.44 12.86
C ILE A 203 9.38 1.43 11.93
N VAL A 204 10.36 1.88 11.17
CA VAL A 204 11.19 1.05 10.28
C VAL A 204 12.65 1.29 10.61
N VAL A 205 13.39 0.22 10.89
CA VAL A 205 14.86 0.24 11.01
C VAL A 205 15.44 -0.46 9.79
N SER A 206 16.22 0.26 9.00
CA SER A 206 16.68 -0.23 7.70
C SER A 206 18.21 -0.26 7.62
N GLY A 207 18.73 -1.40 7.14
CA GLY A 207 20.16 -1.63 6.95
C GLY A 207 20.59 -1.52 5.49
N GLY A 208 21.75 -0.90 5.24
CA GLY A 208 22.34 -0.81 3.92
C GLY A 208 23.62 -1.63 3.76
N ARG A 209 24.40 -1.31 2.73
CA ARG A 209 25.72 -1.93 2.49
C ARG A 209 26.69 -1.75 3.64
N GLY A 210 26.50 -0.71 4.48
CA GLY A 210 27.31 -0.46 5.66
C GLY A 210 27.25 -1.58 6.70
N THR A 211 26.19 -2.41 6.69
CA THR A 211 26.06 -3.60 7.56
C THR A 211 27.02 -4.73 7.21
N LYS A 212 27.58 -4.73 5.98
CA LYS A 212 28.49 -5.77 5.46
C LYS A 212 27.93 -7.20 5.59
N GLY A 213 26.59 -7.34 5.61
CA GLY A 213 25.87 -8.61 5.77
C GLY A 213 25.53 -8.96 7.22
N ASP A 214 26.02 -8.23 8.21
CA ASP A 214 25.60 -8.42 9.60
C ASP A 214 24.43 -7.51 9.93
N PHE A 215 23.24 -8.09 9.89
CA PHE A 215 21.97 -7.41 10.20
C PHE A 215 21.58 -7.49 11.68
N LYS A 216 22.36 -8.18 12.53
CA LYS A 216 22.05 -8.33 13.96
C LYS A 216 21.83 -7.01 14.68
N PRO A 217 22.65 -5.96 14.48
CA PRO A 217 22.40 -4.66 15.13
C PRO A 217 21.08 -4.04 14.67
N ILE A 218 20.74 -4.16 13.37
CA ILE A 218 19.49 -3.64 12.80
C ILE A 218 18.29 -4.36 13.39
N GLU A 219 18.36 -5.68 13.47
CA GLU A 219 17.33 -6.53 14.03
C GLU A 219 17.12 -6.25 15.53
N ALA A 220 18.21 -6.12 16.29
CA ALA A 220 18.14 -5.81 17.71
C ALA A 220 17.50 -4.44 17.98
N LEU A 221 17.84 -3.43 17.19
CA LEU A 221 17.21 -2.10 17.32
C LEU A 221 15.73 -2.16 16.90
N ALA A 222 15.40 -2.92 15.85
CA ALA A 222 14.02 -3.10 15.44
C ALA A 222 13.19 -3.81 16.54
N ASP A 223 13.74 -4.80 17.21
CA ASP A 223 13.09 -5.52 18.30
C ASP A 223 12.88 -4.61 19.52
N ALA A 224 13.88 -3.80 19.89
CA ALA A 224 13.78 -2.83 20.98
C ALA A 224 12.68 -1.78 20.73
N LEU A 225 12.45 -1.40 19.47
CA LEU A 225 11.47 -0.38 19.08
C LEU A 225 10.10 -0.96 18.65
N GLY A 226 9.94 -2.28 18.60
CA GLY A 226 8.77 -2.91 17.98
C GLY A 226 8.62 -2.55 16.50
N ALA A 227 9.73 -2.39 15.80
CA ALA A 227 9.81 -1.89 14.45
C ALA A 227 9.86 -3.01 13.39
N ALA A 228 9.56 -2.67 12.15
CA ALA A 228 9.88 -3.53 11.01
C ALA A 228 11.36 -3.39 10.62
N VAL A 229 11.94 -4.46 10.11
CA VAL A 229 13.27 -4.43 9.49
C VAL A 229 13.14 -4.14 8.01
N GLY A 230 13.85 -3.12 7.55
CA GLY A 230 14.00 -2.78 6.15
C GLY A 230 15.43 -3.00 5.66
N ALA A 231 15.61 -3.00 4.36
CA ALA A 231 16.94 -3.10 3.75
C ALA A 231 17.05 -2.30 2.46
N SER A 232 18.27 -1.91 2.12
CA SER A 232 18.56 -1.38 0.80
C SER A 232 18.52 -2.50 -0.26
N ARG A 233 18.22 -2.14 -1.52
CA ARG A 233 18.29 -3.09 -2.64
C ARG A 233 19.64 -3.82 -2.69
N ALA A 234 20.75 -3.11 -2.47
CA ALA A 234 22.07 -3.71 -2.51
C ALA A 234 22.26 -4.81 -1.44
N ALA A 235 21.63 -4.71 -0.28
CA ALA A 235 21.68 -5.72 0.76
C ALA A 235 20.80 -6.95 0.38
N ALA A 236 19.63 -6.72 -0.21
CA ALA A 236 18.76 -7.79 -0.70
C ALA A 236 19.40 -8.53 -1.90
N ASP A 237 19.92 -7.79 -2.90
CA ASP A 237 20.59 -8.37 -4.07
C ASP A 237 21.84 -9.20 -3.67
N ALA A 238 22.53 -8.81 -2.57
CA ALA A 238 23.64 -9.58 -2.00
C ALA A 238 23.20 -10.83 -1.22
N GLY A 239 21.89 -11.08 -1.08
CA GLY A 239 21.33 -12.22 -0.36
C GLY A 239 21.51 -12.14 1.17
N TRP A 240 21.80 -10.96 1.71
CA TRP A 240 21.98 -10.78 3.16
C TRP A 240 20.65 -10.81 3.92
N VAL A 241 19.57 -10.40 3.24
CA VAL A 241 18.20 -10.41 3.76
C VAL A 241 17.21 -10.81 2.65
N PRO A 242 16.01 -11.29 3.00
CA PRO A 242 14.95 -11.55 2.02
C PRO A 242 14.57 -10.30 1.23
N ASN A 243 14.14 -10.48 -0.03
CA ASN A 243 13.66 -9.39 -0.89
C ASN A 243 12.46 -8.64 -0.30
N ASP A 244 11.65 -9.30 0.54
CA ASP A 244 10.51 -8.69 1.22
C ASP A 244 10.91 -7.55 2.18
N TYR A 245 12.18 -7.48 2.58
CA TYR A 245 12.73 -6.39 3.40
C TYR A 245 13.18 -5.19 2.56
N GLN A 246 13.19 -5.32 1.24
CA GLN A 246 13.67 -4.23 0.39
C GLN A 246 12.76 -3.01 0.44
N VAL A 247 13.32 -1.88 0.83
CA VAL A 247 12.73 -0.54 0.74
C VAL A 247 13.27 0.18 -0.49
N GLY A 248 12.40 0.72 -1.31
CA GLY A 248 12.81 1.48 -2.49
C GLY A 248 11.80 1.44 -3.62
N GLN A 249 12.20 1.98 -4.76
CA GLN A 249 11.39 2.06 -5.97
C GLN A 249 10.87 0.68 -6.46
N THR A 250 11.72 -0.35 -6.35
CA THR A 250 11.42 -1.72 -6.79
C THR A 250 11.05 -2.64 -5.63
N GLY A 251 11.10 -2.14 -4.41
CA GLY A 251 10.67 -2.83 -3.20
C GLY A 251 9.41 -2.22 -2.61
N THR A 252 9.27 -2.30 -1.30
CA THR A 252 8.16 -1.70 -0.56
C THR A 252 8.37 -0.19 -0.41
N ILE A 253 7.33 0.60 -0.71
CA ILE A 253 7.28 2.03 -0.39
C ILE A 253 6.69 2.15 1.02
N VAL A 254 7.41 2.84 1.90
CA VAL A 254 7.05 3.03 3.31
C VAL A 254 6.95 4.52 3.64
N ALA A 255 6.09 4.88 4.59
CA ALA A 255 6.03 6.20 5.19
C ALA A 255 5.71 6.08 6.69
N PRO A 256 6.64 5.49 7.46
CA PRO A 256 6.47 5.35 8.91
C PRO A 256 6.53 6.70 9.62
N GLU A 257 6.17 6.69 10.89
CA GLU A 257 6.39 7.83 11.78
C GLU A 257 7.89 8.06 12.02
N LEU A 258 8.68 6.97 12.08
CA LEU A 258 10.14 7.01 12.25
C LEU A 258 10.80 6.01 11.30
N TYR A 259 11.75 6.51 10.50
CA TYR A 259 12.60 5.71 9.65
C TYR A 259 14.06 5.87 10.09
N ILE A 260 14.70 4.78 10.51
CA ILE A 260 16.11 4.78 10.88
C ILE A 260 16.91 4.11 9.76
N ALA A 261 17.77 4.87 9.09
CA ALA A 261 18.64 4.42 8.00
C ALA A 261 20.06 4.19 8.50
N ALA A 262 20.48 2.95 8.72
CA ALA A 262 21.81 2.61 9.21
C ALA A 262 22.69 2.02 8.09
N GLY A 263 23.79 2.69 7.78
CA GLY A 263 24.73 2.27 6.72
C GLY A 263 24.13 2.30 5.31
N ILE A 264 23.15 3.17 5.08
CA ILE A 264 22.48 3.40 3.79
C ILE A 264 23.07 4.65 3.15
N SER A 265 23.45 4.57 1.87
CA SER A 265 24.06 5.71 1.16
C SER A 265 23.05 6.81 0.78
N GLY A 266 21.77 6.49 0.60
CA GLY A 266 20.78 7.44 0.12
C GLY A 266 20.71 7.53 -1.41
N ALA A 267 20.91 6.41 -2.11
CA ALA A 267 20.65 6.35 -3.53
C ALA A 267 19.17 6.70 -3.83
N ILE A 268 18.94 7.41 -4.95
CA ILE A 268 17.64 7.97 -5.31
C ILE A 268 16.52 6.91 -5.35
N GLN A 269 16.86 5.67 -5.74
CA GLN A 269 15.92 4.55 -5.75
C GLN A 269 15.48 4.12 -4.35
N HIS A 270 16.37 4.24 -3.35
CA HIS A 270 16.03 3.98 -1.96
C HIS A 270 15.19 5.11 -1.39
N LEU A 271 15.62 6.36 -1.65
CA LEU A 271 14.89 7.55 -1.21
C LEU A 271 13.44 7.56 -1.71
N ALA A 272 13.21 7.12 -2.95
CA ALA A 272 11.86 6.98 -3.52
C ALA A 272 10.93 6.08 -2.68
N GLY A 273 11.50 5.14 -1.92
CA GLY A 273 10.76 4.22 -1.09
C GLY A 273 10.52 4.69 0.34
N MET A 274 11.19 5.75 0.84
CA MET A 274 11.10 6.12 2.27
C MET A 274 11.02 7.62 2.56
N LYS A 275 11.19 8.48 1.57
CA LYS A 275 11.17 9.93 1.75
C LYS A 275 9.85 10.51 2.30
N GLY A 276 8.76 9.74 2.25
CA GLY A 276 7.48 10.09 2.86
C GLY A 276 7.41 9.84 4.36
N SER A 277 8.47 9.34 5.01
CA SER A 277 8.54 9.14 6.45
C SER A 277 8.42 10.48 7.19
N LYS A 278 7.76 10.49 8.36
CA LYS A 278 7.58 11.74 9.12
C LYS A 278 8.88 12.22 9.76
N THR A 279 9.69 11.29 10.25
CA THR A 279 11.00 11.57 10.82
C THR A 279 11.99 10.56 10.25
N ILE A 280 13.13 11.07 9.76
CA ILE A 280 14.20 10.27 9.18
C ILE A 280 15.47 10.48 10.02
N VAL A 281 15.99 9.38 10.56
CA VAL A 281 17.26 9.33 11.26
C VAL A 281 18.27 8.59 10.38
N ALA A 282 19.45 9.17 10.15
CA ALA A 282 20.52 8.55 9.37
C ALA A 282 21.77 8.29 10.23
N ILE A 283 22.29 7.08 10.17
CA ILE A 283 23.56 6.69 10.78
C ILE A 283 24.47 6.20 9.67
N ASN A 284 25.53 6.92 9.38
CA ASN A 284 26.51 6.56 8.36
C ASN A 284 27.88 7.09 8.72
N LYS A 285 28.93 6.30 8.46
CA LYS A 285 30.31 6.74 8.67
C LYS A 285 30.83 7.73 7.63
N ASP A 286 30.18 7.78 6.46
CA ASP A 286 30.49 8.72 5.39
C ASP A 286 29.63 9.98 5.59
N ALA A 287 30.28 11.08 6.00
CA ALA A 287 29.61 12.35 6.24
C ALA A 287 28.99 12.96 4.98
N ASP A 288 29.49 12.59 3.79
CA ASP A 288 29.00 13.09 2.50
C ASP A 288 27.90 12.18 1.90
N ALA A 289 27.46 11.16 2.63
CA ALA A 289 26.41 10.26 2.15
C ALA A 289 25.10 11.03 1.84
N PRO A 290 24.52 10.88 0.64
CA PRO A 290 23.32 11.61 0.23
C PRO A 290 22.12 11.43 1.17
N ILE A 291 22.07 10.37 1.99
CA ILE A 291 21.02 10.15 2.96
C ILE A 291 20.88 11.31 3.95
N PHE A 292 21.99 11.98 4.30
CA PHE A 292 21.98 13.12 5.22
C PHE A 292 21.26 14.35 4.66
N GLN A 293 21.11 14.46 3.33
CA GLN A 293 20.40 15.58 2.70
C GLN A 293 18.90 15.57 2.99
N ILE A 294 18.34 14.41 3.36
CA ILE A 294 16.91 14.25 3.64
C ILE A 294 16.63 13.80 5.09
N ALA A 295 17.68 13.57 5.88
CA ALA A 295 17.54 13.16 7.27
C ALA A 295 17.22 14.37 8.16
N ASP A 296 16.25 14.21 9.06
CA ASP A 296 15.94 15.18 10.12
C ASP A 296 17.04 15.16 11.19
N TYR A 297 17.60 13.97 11.44
CA TYR A 297 18.70 13.76 12.39
C TYR A 297 19.78 12.89 11.73
N GLY A 298 21.02 13.33 11.81
CA GLY A 298 22.15 12.62 11.25
C GLY A 298 23.23 12.36 12.30
N LEU A 299 23.72 11.13 12.34
CA LEU A 299 24.87 10.73 13.16
C LEU A 299 25.98 10.19 12.26
N VAL A 300 27.09 10.89 12.20
CA VAL A 300 28.30 10.43 11.48
C VAL A 300 29.09 9.51 12.42
N ALA A 301 28.82 8.20 12.31
CA ALA A 301 29.43 7.17 13.16
C ALA A 301 29.42 5.80 12.49
N ASP A 302 30.17 4.86 13.04
CA ASP A 302 30.05 3.44 12.68
C ASP A 302 28.76 2.87 13.30
N LEU A 303 27.92 2.25 12.48
CA LEU A 303 26.67 1.68 12.93
C LEU A 303 26.86 0.56 13.97
N PHE A 304 27.99 -0.15 13.94
CA PHE A 304 28.31 -1.22 14.89
C PHE A 304 28.63 -0.70 16.31
N GLU A 305 28.94 0.58 16.44
CA GLU A 305 29.11 1.26 17.72
C GLU A 305 27.85 2.05 18.10
N ALA A 306 27.31 2.81 17.15
CA ALA A 306 26.20 3.72 17.38
C ALA A 306 24.89 2.99 17.68
N VAL A 307 24.58 1.90 16.96
CA VAL A 307 23.31 1.18 17.15
C VAL A 307 23.24 0.48 18.51
N PRO A 308 24.26 -0.26 18.98
CA PRO A 308 24.25 -0.81 20.34
C PRO A 308 24.17 0.26 21.43
N ALA A 309 24.87 1.39 21.29
CA ALA A 309 24.79 2.50 22.21
C ALA A 309 23.37 3.08 22.27
N LEU A 310 22.73 3.27 21.10
CA LEU A 310 21.34 3.72 21.03
C LEU A 310 20.38 2.75 21.71
N ILE A 311 20.56 1.44 21.54
CA ILE A 311 19.72 0.43 22.23
C ILE A 311 19.90 0.54 23.73
N ALA A 312 21.13 0.74 24.24
CA ALA A 312 21.40 0.87 25.68
C ALA A 312 20.73 2.11 26.30
N GLU A 313 20.59 3.20 25.54
CA GLU A 313 19.92 4.42 25.98
C GLU A 313 18.36 4.32 25.91
N LEU A 314 17.84 3.40 25.12
CA LEU A 314 16.40 3.17 25.03
C LEU A 314 15.83 2.35 26.21
N GLY A 315 16.68 1.68 26.98
CA GLY A 315 16.29 0.91 28.15
C GLY A 315 16.04 -0.55 27.81
#